data_5e14635825479f7560991b464724c238
#
_entry.id   5e14635825479f7560991b464724c238
#
_cell.length_a   1.000
_cell.length_b   1.000
_cell.length_c   1.000
_cell.angle_alpha   90.00
_cell.angle_beta   90.00
_cell.angle_gamma   90.00
#
_symmetry.space_group_name_H-M   'P 1'
#
loop_
_entity.id
_entity.type
_entity.pdbx_description
1 polymer ?
#
loop_
_entity_poly.entity_id
_entity_poly.type
_entity_poly.pdbx_seq_one_letter_code
_entity_poly.pdbx_strand_id
1 'polypeptide(L)'
;MKKPLGVAILSLILGGAAASEPPAPPPAPPAAPKGMLAPPPVPEEQPIAFNQAAAVADLKRRIAGREKEPAEAVFQNIRRLKGVPAGKVLAIMEFGYARSLGVSCIHCHTPADWSSDAKPEKEIARRMADLSAEVSKTIAAYPERKGEAATVNCTTCHRGQVKPALDLAPPPPPRPPGP
;
A
#
# COMPACT_ATOMS: atom_id res chain seq x y z
N MET A 1 14.18 -2.03 -75.55
CA MET A 1 15.21 -2.19 -74.51
C MET A 1 14.51 -2.64 -73.24
N LYS A 2 14.57 -3.94 -72.92
CA LYS A 2 13.89 -4.58 -71.77
C LYS A 2 14.90 -4.67 -70.61
N LYS A 3 14.56 -4.08 -69.41
CA LYS A 3 15.31 -4.24 -68.18
C LYS A 3 14.82 -5.50 -67.44
N PRO A 4 15.71 -6.31 -66.87
CA PRO A 4 15.30 -7.47 -66.07
C PRO A 4 14.88 -7.06 -64.67
N LEU A 5 13.81 -7.67 -64.14
CA LEU A 5 13.41 -7.63 -62.75
C LEU A 5 14.39 -8.46 -61.91
N GLY A 6 15.01 -7.84 -60.93
CA GLY A 6 15.74 -8.53 -59.88
C GLY A 6 14.79 -9.08 -58.81
N VAL A 7 14.83 -10.39 -58.62
CA VAL A 7 14.15 -11.10 -57.54
C VAL A 7 14.94 -10.93 -56.28
N ALA A 8 14.46 -10.20 -55.27
CA ALA A 8 15.05 -10.13 -53.93
C ALA A 8 14.56 -11.33 -53.11
N ILE A 9 15.51 -12.20 -52.74
CA ILE A 9 15.30 -13.32 -51.81
C ILE A 9 15.29 -12.74 -50.40
N LEU A 10 14.13 -12.75 -49.74
CA LEU A 10 13.95 -12.34 -48.36
C LEU A 10 14.28 -13.53 -47.47
N SER A 11 15.50 -13.52 -46.86
CA SER A 11 15.89 -14.51 -45.86
C SER A 11 15.16 -14.26 -44.57
N LEU A 12 14.25 -15.13 -44.18
CA LEU A 12 13.59 -15.16 -42.90
C LEU A 12 14.53 -15.73 -41.85
N ILE A 13 15.10 -14.87 -41.00
CA ILE A 13 15.83 -15.28 -39.80
C ILE A 13 14.84 -15.58 -38.71
N LEU A 14 14.56 -16.86 -38.45
CA LEU A 14 13.84 -17.30 -37.23
C LEU A 14 14.77 -17.07 -36.03
N GLY A 15 14.61 -15.95 -35.35
CA GLY A 15 15.19 -15.73 -34.04
C GLY A 15 14.45 -16.54 -32.99
N GLY A 16 15.03 -17.65 -32.56
CA GLY A 16 14.56 -18.42 -31.40
C GLY A 16 14.68 -17.57 -30.12
N ALA A 17 13.54 -17.19 -29.54
CA ALA A 17 13.50 -16.62 -28.19
C ALA A 17 13.85 -17.72 -27.20
N ALA A 18 15.08 -17.69 -26.66
CA ALA A 18 15.45 -18.50 -25.51
C ALA A 18 14.64 -18.01 -24.30
N ALA A 19 13.67 -18.82 -23.85
CA ALA A 19 13.00 -18.62 -22.59
C ALA A 19 14.04 -18.72 -21.47
N SER A 20 14.34 -17.61 -20.80
CA SER A 20 15.19 -17.61 -19.61
C SER A 20 14.45 -18.31 -18.47
N GLU A 21 15.00 -19.43 -18.03
CA GLU A 21 14.54 -20.20 -16.88
C GLU A 21 14.60 -19.31 -15.60
N PRO A 22 13.56 -19.31 -14.75
CA PRO A 22 13.60 -18.52 -13.52
C PRO A 22 14.74 -19.01 -12.60
N PRO A 23 15.42 -18.13 -11.86
CA PRO A 23 16.49 -18.52 -10.96
C PRO A 23 16.00 -19.52 -9.92
N ALA A 24 16.79 -20.56 -9.67
CA ALA A 24 16.50 -21.59 -8.68
C ALA A 24 16.29 -20.95 -7.28
N PRO A 25 15.35 -21.46 -6.47
CA PRO A 25 15.16 -20.97 -5.12
C PRO A 25 16.43 -21.17 -4.28
N PRO A 26 16.72 -20.25 -3.32
CA PRO A 26 17.89 -20.38 -2.48
C PRO A 26 17.83 -21.68 -1.66
N PRO A 27 18.98 -22.30 -1.37
CA PRO A 27 19.02 -23.53 -0.58
C PRO A 27 18.41 -23.31 0.80
N ALA A 28 17.63 -24.30 1.27
CA ALA A 28 17.04 -24.26 2.60
C ALA A 28 18.14 -24.14 3.68
N PRO A 29 17.91 -23.35 4.74
CA PRO A 29 18.88 -23.24 5.83
C PRO A 29 19.13 -24.61 6.46
N PRO A 30 20.37 -24.88 6.93
CA PRO A 30 20.72 -26.15 7.54
C PRO A 30 19.83 -26.42 8.77
N ALA A 31 19.36 -27.66 8.88
CA ALA A 31 18.56 -28.11 10.01
C ALA A 31 19.33 -27.89 11.33
N ALA A 32 18.67 -27.25 12.30
CA ALA A 32 19.26 -27.01 13.61
C ALA A 32 19.68 -28.34 14.27
N PRO A 33 20.85 -28.40 14.96
CA PRO A 33 21.31 -29.61 15.61
C PRO A 33 20.31 -30.09 16.67
N LYS A 34 19.90 -31.34 16.57
CA LYS A 34 19.04 -32.01 17.56
C LYS A 34 19.81 -32.09 18.87
N GLY A 35 19.40 -31.35 19.89
CA GLY A 35 19.95 -31.48 21.24
C GLY A 35 20.27 -30.17 21.97
N MET A 36 20.12 -29.00 21.38
CA MET A 36 20.19 -27.76 22.14
C MET A 36 18.84 -27.49 22.80
N LEU A 37 18.82 -27.45 24.14
CA LEU A 37 17.70 -26.87 24.88
C LEU A 37 17.43 -25.48 24.25
N ALA A 38 16.18 -25.26 23.85
CA ALA A 38 15.76 -23.92 23.44
C ALA A 38 16.10 -22.94 24.56
N PRO A 39 16.69 -21.77 24.27
CA PRO A 39 16.88 -20.75 25.31
C PRO A 39 15.53 -20.47 25.95
N PRO A 40 15.48 -20.18 27.27
CA PRO A 40 14.22 -19.84 27.91
C PRO A 40 13.58 -18.68 27.13
N PRO A 41 12.24 -18.69 27.01
CA PRO A 41 11.55 -17.60 26.31
C PRO A 41 12.00 -16.29 26.97
N VAL A 42 12.60 -15.42 26.18
CA VAL A 42 12.89 -14.06 26.61
C VAL A 42 11.53 -13.49 27.01
N PRO A 43 11.39 -12.89 28.22
CA PRO A 43 10.13 -12.25 28.58
C PRO A 43 9.77 -11.31 27.43
N GLU A 44 8.65 -11.56 26.79
CA GLU A 44 8.12 -10.69 25.75
C GLU A 44 7.81 -9.37 26.46
N GLU A 45 8.77 -8.43 26.36
CA GLU A 45 8.62 -7.08 26.87
C GLU A 45 7.38 -6.53 26.20
N GLN A 46 6.26 -6.51 26.95
CA GLN A 46 4.97 -6.04 26.42
C GLN A 46 5.23 -4.65 25.86
N PRO A 47 5.04 -4.45 24.56
CA PRO A 47 5.33 -3.16 23.96
C PRO A 47 4.51 -2.12 24.67
N ILE A 48 5.16 -1.09 25.24
CA ILE A 48 4.49 0.06 25.84
C ILE A 48 3.39 0.47 24.87
N ALA A 49 2.13 0.36 25.32
CA ALA A 49 0.97 0.51 24.45
C ALA A 49 1.08 1.86 23.72
N PHE A 50 1.27 1.81 22.40
CA PHE A 50 1.46 3.01 21.58
C PHE A 50 0.22 3.90 21.67
N ASN A 51 0.38 5.10 22.19
CA ASN A 51 -0.69 6.07 22.28
C ASN A 51 -0.78 6.90 20.99
N GLN A 52 -1.63 6.46 20.09
CA GLN A 52 -1.84 7.12 18.79
C GLN A 52 -2.33 8.56 18.95
N ALA A 53 -3.25 8.82 19.89
CA ALA A 53 -3.79 10.16 20.09
C ALA A 53 -2.70 11.14 20.56
N ALA A 54 -1.83 10.70 21.46
CA ALA A 54 -0.69 11.50 21.92
C ALA A 54 0.30 11.77 20.78
N ALA A 55 0.58 10.78 19.95
CA ALA A 55 1.46 10.94 18.77
C ALA A 55 0.89 11.93 17.76
N VAL A 56 -0.40 11.85 17.45
CA VAL A 56 -1.08 12.79 16.54
C VAL A 56 -1.08 14.21 17.14
N ALA A 57 -1.33 14.35 18.44
CA ALA A 57 -1.29 15.65 19.11
C ALA A 57 0.13 16.26 19.06
N ASP A 58 1.17 15.45 19.25
CA ASP A 58 2.57 15.90 19.13
C ASP A 58 2.89 16.35 17.71
N LEU A 59 2.54 15.57 16.70
CA LEU A 59 2.75 15.94 15.31
C LEU A 59 2.00 17.22 14.94
N LYS A 60 0.77 17.41 15.41
CA LYS A 60 0.02 18.67 15.20
C LYS A 60 0.75 19.86 15.81
N ARG A 61 1.31 19.73 17.03
CA ARG A 61 2.12 20.82 17.63
C ARG A 61 3.36 21.15 16.81
N ARG A 62 4.06 20.13 16.27
CA ARG A 62 5.27 20.32 15.46
C ARG A 62 5.02 21.06 14.15
N ILE A 63 3.83 20.95 13.59
CA ILE A 63 3.47 21.64 12.33
C ILE A 63 2.66 22.91 12.55
N ALA A 64 2.46 23.33 13.81
CA ALA A 64 1.67 24.50 14.15
C ALA A 64 2.18 25.74 13.39
N GLY A 65 1.24 26.46 12.74
CA GLY A 65 1.53 27.60 11.88
C GLY A 65 1.97 27.26 10.45
N ARG A 66 2.19 25.98 10.14
CA ARG A 66 2.61 25.49 8.83
C ARG A 66 1.60 24.51 8.17
N GLU A 67 0.39 24.43 8.71
CA GLU A 67 -0.64 23.45 8.30
C GLU A 67 -1.08 23.62 6.85
N LYS A 68 -0.96 24.84 6.32
CA LYS A 68 -1.33 25.18 4.93
C LYS A 68 -0.19 24.99 3.93
N GLU A 69 1.03 24.83 4.41
CA GLU A 69 2.18 24.59 3.52
C GLU A 69 2.07 23.21 2.85
N PRO A 70 2.68 23.02 1.66
CA PRO A 70 2.75 21.72 1.01
C PRO A 70 3.44 20.69 1.91
N ALA A 71 2.92 19.46 1.90
CA ALA A 71 3.42 18.40 2.76
C ALA A 71 4.93 18.16 2.65
N GLU A 72 5.48 18.23 1.44
CA GLU A 72 6.92 18.05 1.18
C GLU A 72 7.80 19.17 1.73
N ALA A 73 7.24 20.33 2.03
CA ALA A 73 7.96 21.42 2.69
C ALA A 73 8.01 21.25 4.22
N VAL A 74 7.11 20.47 4.79
CA VAL A 74 6.93 20.28 6.24
C VAL A 74 7.44 18.93 6.72
N PHE A 75 7.18 17.88 5.96
CA PHE A 75 7.53 16.51 6.28
C PHE A 75 8.60 15.97 5.33
N GLN A 76 9.45 15.10 5.84
CA GLN A 76 10.44 14.39 5.04
C GLN A 76 9.83 13.15 4.37
N ASN A 77 10.45 12.73 3.26
CA ASN A 77 10.11 11.50 2.53
C ASN A 77 8.65 11.42 2.04
N ILE A 78 8.07 12.57 1.68
CA ILE A 78 6.75 12.65 1.06
C ILE A 78 6.87 12.31 -0.43
N ARG A 79 6.30 11.16 -0.84
CA ARG A 79 6.31 10.70 -2.24
C ARG A 79 4.96 10.85 -2.92
N ARG A 80 3.86 10.48 -2.22
CA ARG A 80 2.50 10.42 -2.79
C ARG A 80 1.62 11.64 -2.45
N LEU A 81 1.92 12.35 -1.38
CA LEU A 81 1.09 13.43 -0.87
C LEU A 81 1.71 14.82 -1.13
N LYS A 82 2.50 14.94 -2.20
CA LYS A 82 3.07 16.23 -2.62
C LYS A 82 1.94 17.21 -2.97
N GLY A 83 2.11 18.47 -2.58
CA GLY A 83 1.11 19.51 -2.79
C GLY A 83 -0.09 19.45 -1.83
N VAL A 84 -0.26 18.37 -1.07
CA VAL A 84 -1.31 18.30 -0.04
C VAL A 84 -0.92 19.19 1.14
N PRO A 85 -1.84 20.02 1.68
CA PRO A 85 -1.56 20.80 2.88
C PRO A 85 -1.13 19.89 4.06
N ALA A 86 -0.07 20.28 4.77
CA ALA A 86 0.53 19.49 5.85
C ALA A 86 -0.49 19.08 6.93
N GLY A 87 -1.40 19.97 7.29
CA GLY A 87 -2.47 19.66 8.25
C GLY A 87 -3.42 18.55 7.79
N LYS A 88 -3.61 18.38 6.47
CA LYS A 88 -4.45 17.31 5.91
C LYS A 88 -3.74 15.95 5.92
N VAL A 89 -2.40 15.92 5.88
CA VAL A 89 -1.63 14.67 5.87
C VAL A 89 -1.94 13.83 7.10
N LEU A 90 -2.01 14.44 8.30
CA LEU A 90 -2.30 13.72 9.53
C LEU A 90 -3.70 13.08 9.51
N ALA A 91 -4.70 13.79 8.99
CA ALA A 91 -6.05 13.23 8.82
C ALA A 91 -6.07 12.10 7.79
N ILE A 92 -5.34 12.21 6.69
CA ILE A 92 -5.22 11.14 5.68
C ILE A 92 -4.58 9.90 6.30
N MET A 93 -3.51 10.06 7.10
CA MET A 93 -2.86 8.93 7.79
C MET A 93 -3.79 8.27 8.81
N GLU A 94 -4.53 9.05 9.59
CA GLU A 94 -5.41 8.54 10.62
C GLU A 94 -6.70 7.90 10.04
N PHE A 95 -7.42 8.64 9.20
CA PHE A 95 -8.73 8.21 8.70
C PHE A 95 -8.65 7.46 7.37
N GLY A 96 -7.71 7.85 6.50
CA GLY A 96 -7.51 7.21 5.19
C GLY A 96 -6.76 5.88 5.29
N TYR A 97 -5.63 5.83 5.99
CA TYR A 97 -4.81 4.62 6.08
C TYR A 97 -5.12 3.80 7.33
N ALA A 98 -4.85 4.32 8.52
CA ALA A 98 -4.91 3.54 9.76
C ALA A 98 -6.31 2.95 10.00
N ARG A 99 -7.34 3.77 9.93
CA ARG A 99 -8.73 3.32 10.14
C ARG A 99 -9.21 2.35 9.05
N SER A 100 -8.85 2.60 7.79
CA SER A 100 -9.26 1.72 6.69
C SER A 100 -8.65 0.33 6.77
N LEU A 101 -7.47 0.22 7.39
CA LEU A 101 -6.74 -1.05 7.58
C LEU A 101 -6.96 -1.65 8.97
N GLY A 102 -7.59 -0.93 9.91
CA GLY A 102 -7.76 -1.38 11.30
C GLY A 102 -6.45 -1.48 12.07
N VAL A 103 -5.48 -0.61 11.78
CA VAL A 103 -4.14 -0.62 12.39
C VAL A 103 -3.81 0.72 13.04
N SER A 104 -2.79 0.72 13.90
CA SER A 104 -2.21 1.96 14.43
C SER A 104 -1.12 2.52 13.50
N CYS A 105 -0.66 3.75 13.77
CA CYS A 105 0.39 4.41 13.01
C CYS A 105 1.71 3.60 12.96
N ILE A 106 2.01 2.87 14.03
CA ILE A 106 3.24 2.08 14.13
C ILE A 106 3.24 0.81 13.26
N HIS A 107 2.14 0.46 12.64
CA HIS A 107 2.11 -0.59 11.63
C HIS A 107 3.06 -0.25 10.45
N CYS A 108 3.02 1.00 9.99
CA CYS A 108 3.81 1.48 8.85
C CYS A 108 4.96 2.42 9.23
N HIS A 109 4.94 3.01 10.43
CA HIS A 109 5.92 4.01 10.86
C HIS A 109 6.69 3.58 12.10
N THR A 110 7.89 4.14 12.25
CA THR A 110 8.69 4.05 13.46
C THR A 110 8.57 5.38 14.22
N PRO A 111 8.07 5.40 15.47
CA PRO A 111 7.87 6.65 16.22
C PRO A 111 9.11 7.52 16.39
N ALA A 112 10.30 6.91 16.46
CA ALA A 112 11.56 7.63 16.54
C ALA A 112 11.89 8.39 15.24
N ASP A 113 11.44 7.86 14.08
CA ASP A 113 11.63 8.49 12.76
C ASP A 113 10.42 8.17 11.86
N TRP A 114 9.45 9.09 11.82
CA TRP A 114 8.26 9.00 10.99
C TRP A 114 8.57 8.97 9.49
N SER A 115 9.72 9.47 9.08
CA SER A 115 10.16 9.52 7.68
C SER A 115 10.78 8.21 7.21
N SER A 116 11.24 7.36 8.11
CA SER A 116 11.94 6.10 7.83
C SER A 116 11.13 5.16 6.95
N ASP A 117 11.78 4.50 6.01
CA ASP A 117 11.25 3.42 5.17
C ASP A 117 11.68 2.03 5.67
N ALA A 118 12.09 1.91 6.94
CA ALA A 118 12.51 0.64 7.52
C ALA A 118 11.41 -0.43 7.54
N LYS A 119 10.14 -0.01 7.54
CA LYS A 119 8.99 -0.92 7.53
C LYS A 119 8.47 -1.11 6.11
N PRO A 120 8.43 -2.36 5.60
CA PRO A 120 7.96 -2.65 4.24
C PRO A 120 6.48 -2.29 4.04
N GLU A 121 5.66 -2.29 5.09
CA GLU A 121 4.25 -1.92 5.07
C GLU A 121 4.05 -0.49 4.54
N LYS A 122 5.00 0.41 4.80
CA LYS A 122 4.95 1.78 4.30
C LYS A 122 5.05 1.85 2.77
N GLU A 123 5.91 1.03 2.18
CA GLU A 123 6.04 0.97 0.71
C GLU A 123 4.86 0.22 0.09
N ILE A 124 4.36 -0.83 0.73
CA ILE A 124 3.14 -1.54 0.32
C ILE A 124 1.96 -0.55 0.28
N ALA A 125 1.81 0.29 1.32
CA ALA A 125 0.75 1.29 1.37
C ALA A 125 0.84 2.32 0.23
N ARG A 126 2.06 2.71 -0.18
CA ARG A 126 2.26 3.59 -1.35
C ARG A 126 1.77 2.94 -2.64
N ARG A 127 2.12 1.66 -2.87
CA ARG A 127 1.67 0.91 -4.05
C ARG A 127 0.16 0.69 -4.04
N MET A 128 -0.44 0.45 -2.89
CA MET A 128 -1.90 0.35 -2.77
C MET A 128 -2.60 1.68 -3.08
N ALA A 129 -1.99 2.82 -2.73
CA ALA A 129 -2.50 4.12 -3.13
C ALA A 129 -2.42 4.35 -4.66
N ASP A 130 -1.37 3.84 -5.33
CA ASP A 130 -1.28 3.85 -6.79
C ASP A 130 -2.40 3.01 -7.41
N LEU A 131 -2.58 1.78 -6.93
CA LEU A 131 -3.66 0.89 -7.37
C LEU A 131 -5.04 1.54 -7.20
N SER A 132 -5.32 2.15 -6.04
CA SER A 132 -6.59 2.84 -5.78
C SER A 132 -6.83 3.99 -6.77
N ALA A 133 -5.79 4.74 -7.13
CA ALA A 133 -5.87 5.81 -8.11
C ALA A 133 -6.18 5.27 -9.52
N GLU A 134 -5.53 4.18 -9.95
CA GLU A 134 -5.80 3.54 -11.25
C GLU A 134 -7.21 2.96 -11.32
N VAL A 135 -7.69 2.31 -10.27
CA VAL A 135 -9.07 1.80 -10.21
C VAL A 135 -10.07 2.96 -10.31
N SER A 136 -9.84 4.04 -9.55
CA SER A 136 -10.70 5.24 -9.59
C SER A 136 -10.75 5.85 -11.00
N LYS A 137 -9.59 5.95 -11.65
CA LYS A 137 -9.47 6.44 -13.03
C LYS A 137 -10.23 5.56 -14.02
N THR A 138 -10.08 4.24 -13.90
CA THR A 138 -10.78 3.26 -14.73
C THR A 138 -12.30 3.40 -14.59
N ILE A 139 -12.81 3.46 -13.37
CA ILE A 139 -14.25 3.61 -13.11
C ILE A 139 -14.78 4.94 -13.65
N ALA A 140 -14.01 6.03 -13.48
CA ALA A 140 -14.40 7.35 -13.99
C ALA A 140 -14.48 7.41 -15.52
N ALA A 141 -13.82 6.48 -16.22
CA ALA A 141 -13.86 6.42 -17.69
C ALA A 141 -15.14 5.75 -18.26
N TYR A 142 -15.95 5.08 -17.42
CA TYR A 142 -17.19 4.46 -17.89
C TYR A 142 -18.23 5.52 -18.25
N PRO A 143 -18.86 5.41 -19.46
CA PRO A 143 -19.81 6.41 -19.95
C PRO A 143 -21.05 6.61 -19.04
N GLU A 144 -21.47 5.53 -18.40
CA GLU A 144 -22.65 5.50 -17.52
C GLU A 144 -22.42 6.33 -16.24
N ARG A 145 -21.17 6.68 -15.95
CA ARG A 145 -20.80 7.43 -14.74
C ARG A 145 -20.46 8.90 -15.00
N LYS A 146 -20.85 9.43 -16.15
CA LYS A 146 -20.62 10.84 -16.46
C LYS A 146 -21.27 11.75 -15.42
N GLY A 147 -20.43 12.56 -14.75
CA GLY A 147 -20.88 13.51 -13.72
C GLY A 147 -20.91 12.96 -12.31
N GLU A 148 -20.67 11.67 -12.09
CA GLU A 148 -20.51 11.08 -10.76
C GLU A 148 -19.04 10.88 -10.41
N ALA A 149 -18.62 11.39 -9.24
CA ALA A 149 -17.30 11.09 -8.72
C ALA A 149 -17.26 9.64 -8.22
N ALA A 150 -16.69 8.75 -9.03
CA ALA A 150 -16.39 7.39 -8.57
C ALA A 150 -15.21 7.45 -7.59
N THR A 151 -15.49 7.37 -6.31
CA THR A 151 -14.45 7.37 -5.28
C THR A 151 -14.20 5.96 -4.81
N VAL A 152 -13.05 5.40 -5.22
CA VAL A 152 -12.48 4.19 -4.62
C VAL A 152 -11.39 4.62 -3.65
N ASN A 153 -11.47 4.14 -2.42
CA ASN A 153 -10.48 4.42 -1.40
C ASN A 153 -10.10 3.13 -0.65
N CYS A 154 -9.19 3.23 0.29
CA CYS A 154 -8.70 2.07 1.04
C CYS A 154 -9.85 1.28 1.72
N THR A 155 -10.86 1.96 2.28
CA THR A 155 -11.99 1.33 2.95
C THR A 155 -12.86 0.50 2.00
N THR A 156 -12.91 0.86 0.71
CA THR A 156 -13.69 0.11 -0.30
C THR A 156 -13.30 -1.37 -0.33
N CYS A 157 -12.02 -1.66 -0.18
CA CYS A 157 -11.49 -3.04 -0.21
C CYS A 157 -11.16 -3.57 1.19
N HIS A 158 -10.55 -2.75 2.06
CA HIS A 158 -9.98 -3.21 3.32
C HIS A 158 -10.98 -3.30 4.49
N ARG A 159 -11.93 -2.38 4.59
CA ARG A 159 -13.01 -2.41 5.59
C ARG A 159 -12.55 -2.62 7.04
N GLY A 160 -11.42 -2.01 7.44
CA GLY A 160 -10.84 -2.15 8.76
C GLY A 160 -9.93 -3.36 8.94
N GLN A 161 -9.46 -3.99 7.87
CA GLN A 161 -8.55 -5.14 7.89
C GLN A 161 -7.38 -4.95 6.93
N VAL A 162 -6.18 -5.37 7.33
CA VAL A 162 -4.98 -5.30 6.48
C VAL A 162 -5.15 -6.14 5.20
N LYS A 163 -5.74 -7.34 5.31
CA LYS A 163 -6.10 -8.15 4.16
C LYS A 163 -7.58 -7.94 3.86
N PRO A 164 -7.96 -7.59 2.62
CA PRO A 164 -9.36 -7.54 2.23
C PRO A 164 -10.06 -8.87 2.53
N ALA A 165 -11.28 -8.82 3.06
CA ALA A 165 -12.07 -10.00 3.28
C ALA A 165 -12.46 -10.64 1.93
N LEU A 166 -12.24 -11.94 1.80
CA LEU A 166 -12.64 -12.73 0.62
C LEU A 166 -14.03 -13.31 0.78
N ASP A 167 -14.51 -13.40 2.02
CA ASP A 167 -15.81 -13.93 2.35
C ASP A 167 -16.83 -12.82 2.60
N LEU A 168 -18.06 -13.03 2.22
CA LEU A 168 -19.16 -12.15 2.57
C LEU A 168 -19.48 -12.31 4.05
N ALA A 169 -19.72 -11.18 4.74
CA ALA A 169 -20.32 -11.24 6.06
C ALA A 169 -21.68 -11.94 5.96
N PRO A 170 -22.07 -12.75 6.97
CA PRO A 170 -23.40 -13.32 7.00
C PRO A 170 -24.46 -12.20 6.88
N PRO A 171 -25.58 -12.44 6.19
CA PRO A 171 -26.63 -11.45 6.07
C PRO A 171 -27.09 -11.00 7.47
N PRO A 172 -27.39 -9.70 7.64
CA PRO A 172 -27.94 -9.24 8.91
C PRO A 172 -29.22 -10.00 9.24
N PRO A 173 -29.50 -10.22 10.52
CA PRO A 173 -30.76 -10.87 10.92
C PRO A 173 -31.95 -10.12 10.34
N PRO A 174 -33.06 -10.81 10.02
CA PRO A 174 -34.26 -10.16 9.53
C PRO A 174 -34.66 -9.02 10.48
N ARG A 175 -34.98 -7.87 9.91
CA ARG A 175 -35.45 -6.74 10.71
C ARG A 175 -36.73 -7.19 11.41
N PRO A 176 -36.86 -6.96 12.73
CA PRO A 176 -38.12 -7.25 13.42
C PRO A 176 -39.28 -6.49 12.74
N PRO A 177 -40.48 -7.10 12.66
CA PRO A 177 -41.62 -6.39 12.13
C PRO A 177 -41.78 -5.06 12.85
N GLY A 178 -41.95 -4.00 12.09
CA GLY A 178 -42.20 -2.68 12.64
C GLY A 178 -43.51 -2.70 13.48
N PRO A 179 -43.64 -1.78 14.43
CA PRO A 179 -44.85 -1.63 15.25
C PRO A 179 -46.07 -1.27 14.40
#